data_c21c8300474bfca5d6f094589d651d59
#
_entry.id   c21c8300474bfca5d6f094589d651d59
#
_cell.length_a   1.000
_cell.length_b   1.000
_cell.length_c   1.000
_cell.angle_alpha   90.00
_cell.angle_beta   90.00
_cell.angle_gamma   90.00
#
_symmetry.space_group_name_H-M   'P 1'
#
loop_
_entity.id
_entity.type
_entity.pdbx_description
1 polymer ?
#
loop_
_entity_poly.entity_id
_entity_poly.type
_entity_poly.pdbx_seq_one_letter_code
_entity_poly.pdbx_strand_id
1 'polypeptide(L)'
;YRGCRWNGRTNSLGLNNSRVEKMRSKDSFVLPRTGTVLKNRTVLAAMTNKQSYENGILSEEEKKWLIRRAKGDFAITTTAATNVTETGRGWNGEMGVWGDHHIPGLTDLATGLRQSGTISLAQLFHGGMRAPKSINGVQPVSASINTEPGMDGIYTKALEHNEIKEMINSFADAAVRCEESGFDGVELHGAHSYLICQFLGKITNRRDDEWGGNLEGRSKFLREIIKLIRERTNPNFLIAVRISPIIEKAGIFLEDSLELAKILSKLEIDMLHISCWDVFQKIESDSQNRSLTKLFRGVIPDSLPLISTGAVWTAKD
;
A
#
# COMPACT_ATOMS: atom_id res chain seq x y z
N TYR A 1 -18.44 72.48 34.05
CA TYR A 1 -19.67 72.22 33.28
C TYR A 1 -19.58 70.75 32.74
N ARG A 2 -20.45 69.91 33.26
CA ARG A 2 -21.05 68.66 32.73
C ARG A 2 -20.31 68.07 31.48
N GLY A 3 -19.63 66.91 31.47
CA GLY A 3 -20.17 65.61 31.81
C GLY A 3 -20.72 64.92 30.57
N CYS A 4 -19.87 64.17 29.79
CA CYS A 4 -20.31 63.10 28.90
C CYS A 4 -19.49 61.83 29.16
N ARG A 5 -20.16 60.86 29.79
CA ARG A 5 -19.61 59.50 29.97
C ARG A 5 -19.76 58.76 28.62
N TRP A 6 -18.66 58.28 28.13
CA TRP A 6 -18.65 57.31 27.04
C TRP A 6 -18.67 55.90 27.62
N ASN A 7 -19.80 55.19 27.40
CA ASN A 7 -19.91 53.77 27.71
C ASN A 7 -19.31 52.96 26.56
N GLY A 8 -18.06 52.61 26.65
CA GLY A 8 -17.42 51.64 25.77
C GLY A 8 -17.88 50.24 26.13
N ARG A 9 -18.80 49.64 25.38
CA ARG A 9 -19.02 48.20 25.37
C ARG A 9 -17.89 47.57 24.58
N THR A 10 -16.97 46.92 25.24
CA THR A 10 -16.03 45.97 24.62
C THR A 10 -16.82 44.72 24.24
N ASN A 11 -17.10 44.56 22.96
CA ASN A 11 -17.52 43.27 22.40
C ASN A 11 -16.34 42.31 22.52
N SER A 12 -16.36 41.45 23.53
CA SER A 12 -15.54 40.25 23.57
C SER A 12 -16.03 39.36 22.45
N LEU A 13 -15.29 39.36 21.34
CA LEU A 13 -15.37 38.28 20.33
C LEU A 13 -15.03 36.98 21.02
N GLY A 14 -16.06 36.20 21.28
CA GLY A 14 -15.93 34.85 21.80
C GLY A 14 -15.08 34.03 20.81
N LEU A 15 -13.89 33.70 21.21
CA LEU A 15 -13.11 32.65 20.62
C LEU A 15 -13.93 31.37 20.74
N ASN A 16 -14.59 30.97 19.65
CA ASN A 16 -15.16 29.66 19.52
C ASN A 16 -14.01 28.65 19.67
N ASN A 17 -13.81 28.16 20.86
CA ASN A 17 -13.09 26.92 21.11
C ASN A 17 -13.91 25.80 20.45
N SER A 18 -13.78 25.64 19.15
CA SER A 18 -14.18 24.42 18.48
C SER A 18 -13.36 23.28 19.13
N ARG A 19 -14.00 22.55 20.02
CA ARG A 19 -13.48 21.26 20.48
C ARG A 19 -13.21 20.47 19.21
N VAL A 20 -11.94 20.28 18.86
CA VAL A 20 -11.54 19.29 17.86
C VAL A 20 -12.06 17.97 18.41
N GLU A 21 -13.18 17.50 17.86
CA GLU A 21 -13.74 16.21 18.25
C GLU A 21 -12.68 15.15 17.99
N LYS A 22 -12.23 14.47 19.05
CA LYS A 22 -11.18 13.46 18.95
C LYS A 22 -11.74 12.31 18.12
N MET A 23 -11.30 12.17 16.87
CA MET A 23 -11.67 11.06 15.99
C MET A 23 -11.35 9.72 16.65
N ARG A 24 -12.29 8.76 16.57
CA ARG A 24 -12.17 7.44 17.17
C ARG A 24 -12.07 6.38 16.08
N SER A 25 -11.44 5.25 16.38
CA SER A 25 -11.31 4.13 15.44
C SER A 25 -12.67 3.61 14.91
N LYS A 26 -13.73 3.73 15.71
CA LYS A 26 -15.10 3.31 15.36
C LYS A 26 -15.89 4.31 14.50
N ASP A 27 -15.40 5.53 14.32
CA ASP A 27 -16.10 6.54 13.54
C ASP A 27 -16.00 6.19 12.06
N SER A 28 -17.12 6.33 11.33
CA SER A 28 -17.13 6.13 9.88
C SER A 28 -16.21 7.12 9.18
N PHE A 29 -15.80 6.75 7.97
CA PHE A 29 -14.94 7.59 7.14
C PHE A 29 -15.38 7.51 5.67
N VAL A 30 -15.39 8.62 4.97
CA VAL A 30 -15.72 8.67 3.54
C VAL A 30 -14.43 8.86 2.75
N LEU A 31 -14.16 7.96 1.80
CA LEU A 31 -13.03 8.10 0.89
C LEU A 31 -13.28 9.29 -0.04
N PRO A 32 -12.42 10.33 -0.05
CA PRO A 32 -12.74 11.60 -0.71
C PRO A 32 -12.94 11.49 -2.22
N ARG A 33 -12.18 10.61 -2.92
CA ARG A 33 -12.25 10.50 -4.38
C ARG A 33 -13.53 9.79 -4.86
N THR A 34 -13.90 8.69 -4.21
CA THR A 34 -14.99 7.82 -4.67
C THR A 34 -16.30 8.00 -3.92
N GLY A 35 -16.28 8.67 -2.77
CA GLY A 35 -17.43 8.73 -1.87
C GLY A 35 -17.72 7.42 -1.13
N THR A 36 -16.87 6.41 -1.26
CA THR A 36 -17.03 5.12 -0.57
C THR A 36 -17.02 5.30 0.95
N VAL A 37 -18.06 4.81 1.61
CA VAL A 37 -18.21 4.92 3.06
C VAL A 37 -17.56 3.72 3.74
N LEU A 38 -16.56 3.97 4.57
CA LEU A 38 -15.96 3.00 5.48
C LEU A 38 -16.74 3.02 6.79
N LYS A 39 -17.21 1.86 7.26
CA LYS A 39 -18.00 1.75 8.50
C LYS A 39 -17.23 2.16 9.76
N ASN A 40 -15.91 2.12 9.73
CA ASN A 40 -15.00 2.54 10.79
C ASN A 40 -13.60 2.83 10.18
N ARG A 41 -12.59 3.07 11.02
CA ARG A 41 -11.22 3.44 10.60
C ARG A 41 -10.21 2.30 10.77
N THR A 42 -10.67 1.04 10.82
CA THR A 42 -9.78 -0.10 10.99
C THR A 42 -9.56 -0.82 9.66
N VAL A 43 -8.32 -1.17 9.41
CA VAL A 43 -7.89 -1.87 8.20
C VAL A 43 -7.14 -3.14 8.60
N LEU A 44 -7.55 -4.29 8.05
CA LEU A 44 -6.72 -5.48 8.09
C LEU A 44 -5.63 -5.34 7.04
N ALA A 45 -4.41 -5.07 7.47
CA ALA A 45 -3.26 -5.02 6.57
C ALA A 45 -2.93 -6.41 6.01
N ALA A 46 -2.41 -6.44 4.80
CA ALA A 46 -1.94 -7.68 4.18
C ALA A 46 -0.88 -8.38 5.03
N MET A 47 -1.08 -9.68 5.25
CA MET A 47 -0.18 -10.55 6.03
C MET A 47 0.04 -11.86 5.29
N THR A 48 1.31 -12.26 5.15
CA THR A 48 1.69 -13.58 4.61
C THR A 48 1.16 -14.68 5.51
N ASN A 49 0.39 -15.61 4.96
CA ASN A 49 -0.19 -16.75 5.67
C ASN A 49 0.22 -18.12 5.11
N LYS A 50 0.72 -18.19 3.86
CA LYS A 50 1.19 -19.40 3.18
C LYS A 50 0.13 -20.53 3.13
N GLN A 51 -1.13 -20.17 2.97
CA GLN A 51 -2.24 -21.12 3.04
C GLN A 51 -2.82 -21.50 1.68
N SER A 52 -2.49 -20.76 0.59
CA SER A 52 -2.92 -21.11 -0.76
C SER A 52 -2.19 -22.34 -1.31
N TYR A 53 -2.68 -22.90 -2.41
CA TYR A 53 -2.04 -24.04 -3.04
C TYR A 53 -0.73 -23.64 -3.76
N GLU A 54 0.16 -24.64 -3.99
CA GLU A 54 1.47 -24.40 -4.61
C GLU A 54 1.38 -23.81 -6.04
N ASN A 55 0.28 -24.07 -6.74
CA ASN A 55 -0.01 -23.50 -8.06
C ASN A 55 -0.63 -22.09 -7.99
N GLY A 56 -0.66 -21.46 -6.81
CA GLY A 56 -1.21 -20.12 -6.61
C GLY A 56 -2.73 -20.04 -6.52
N ILE A 57 -3.45 -21.16 -6.67
CA ILE A 57 -4.91 -21.20 -6.48
C ILE A 57 -5.24 -20.94 -5.02
N LEU A 58 -6.18 -20.03 -4.78
CA LEU A 58 -6.69 -19.72 -3.45
C LEU A 58 -7.27 -20.97 -2.77
N SER A 59 -6.79 -21.29 -1.58
CA SER A 59 -7.32 -22.41 -0.79
C SER A 59 -8.58 -22.03 -0.02
N GLU A 60 -9.36 -23.05 0.36
CA GLU A 60 -10.51 -22.88 1.25
C GLU A 60 -10.11 -22.39 2.64
N GLU A 61 -8.91 -22.76 3.13
CA GLU A 61 -8.38 -22.30 4.40
C GLU A 61 -8.12 -20.80 4.38
N GLU A 62 -7.41 -20.30 3.38
CA GLU A 62 -7.11 -18.88 3.26
C GLU A 62 -8.38 -18.05 3.06
N LYS A 63 -9.31 -18.51 2.22
CA LYS A 63 -10.63 -17.90 2.02
C LYS A 63 -11.38 -17.76 3.34
N LYS A 64 -11.52 -18.85 4.10
CA LYS A 64 -12.17 -18.87 5.42
C LYS A 64 -11.46 -17.95 6.41
N TRP A 65 -10.13 -17.92 6.39
CA TRP A 65 -9.33 -17.08 7.28
C TRP A 65 -9.59 -15.60 7.03
N LEU A 66 -9.60 -15.16 5.76
CA LEU A 66 -9.88 -13.77 5.37
C LEU A 66 -11.31 -13.35 5.70
N ILE A 67 -12.31 -14.19 5.35
CA ILE A 67 -13.72 -13.91 5.65
C ILE A 67 -13.95 -13.84 7.17
N ARG A 68 -13.30 -14.70 7.97
CA ARG A 68 -13.38 -14.63 9.43
C ARG A 68 -12.86 -13.28 9.98
N ARG A 69 -11.79 -12.73 9.40
CA ARG A 69 -11.28 -11.41 9.81
C ARG A 69 -12.23 -10.28 9.41
N ALA A 70 -12.79 -10.36 8.21
CA ALA A 70 -13.79 -9.41 7.76
C ALA A 70 -15.03 -9.37 8.69
N LYS A 71 -15.48 -10.54 9.18
CA LYS A 71 -16.53 -10.65 10.22
C LYS A 71 -16.10 -10.05 11.56
N GLY A 72 -14.82 -9.86 11.80
CA GLY A 72 -14.26 -9.15 12.96
C GLY A 72 -14.37 -7.62 12.87
N ASP A 73 -15.17 -7.12 11.94
CA ASP A 73 -15.58 -5.71 11.79
C ASP A 73 -14.51 -4.75 11.22
N PHE A 74 -13.49 -5.25 10.53
CA PHE A 74 -12.62 -4.37 9.76
C PHE A 74 -13.40 -3.67 8.63
N ALA A 75 -13.18 -2.35 8.47
CA ALA A 75 -13.77 -1.59 7.38
C ALA A 75 -13.15 -1.94 6.03
N ILE A 76 -11.84 -2.21 6.02
CA ILE A 76 -11.11 -2.71 4.86
C ILE A 76 -10.44 -4.03 5.24
N THR A 77 -10.57 -5.03 4.38
CA THR A 77 -9.83 -6.30 4.47
C THR A 77 -8.95 -6.45 3.26
N THR A 78 -7.63 -6.45 3.47
CA THR A 78 -6.64 -6.67 2.42
C THR A 78 -6.20 -8.13 2.43
N THR A 79 -6.11 -8.76 1.25
CA THR A 79 -5.63 -10.14 1.11
C THR A 79 -4.17 -10.27 1.56
N ALA A 80 -3.65 -11.49 1.66
CA ALA A 80 -2.20 -11.71 1.63
C ALA A 80 -1.62 -11.19 0.30
N ALA A 81 -0.29 -11.13 0.20
CA ALA A 81 0.38 -10.82 -1.05
C ALA A 81 -0.12 -11.74 -2.16
N THR A 82 -0.58 -11.15 -3.27
CA THR A 82 -1.18 -11.83 -4.42
C THR A 82 -0.30 -11.61 -5.62
N ASN A 83 0.33 -12.67 -6.10
CA ASN A 83 1.39 -12.57 -7.09
C ASN A 83 0.86 -12.29 -8.49
N VAL A 84 1.47 -11.31 -9.18
CA VAL A 84 1.03 -10.84 -10.50
C VAL A 84 1.65 -11.60 -11.67
N THR A 85 2.68 -12.44 -11.42
CA THR A 85 3.30 -13.33 -12.41
C THR A 85 3.61 -14.67 -11.76
N GLU A 86 3.59 -15.76 -12.53
CA GLU A 86 3.93 -17.08 -12.02
C GLU A 86 5.35 -17.14 -11.44
N THR A 87 6.29 -16.44 -12.06
CA THR A 87 7.71 -16.45 -11.72
C THR A 87 8.10 -15.49 -10.60
N GLY A 88 7.18 -14.67 -10.14
CA GLY A 88 7.42 -13.67 -9.09
C GLY A 88 7.10 -14.14 -7.67
N ARG A 89 6.71 -15.41 -7.47
CA ARG A 89 6.32 -15.93 -6.15
C ARG A 89 7.46 -15.84 -5.15
N GLY A 90 7.15 -15.36 -3.95
CA GLY A 90 8.10 -15.25 -2.84
C GLY A 90 8.22 -16.52 -2.01
N TRP A 91 7.19 -17.36 -1.99
CA TRP A 91 7.10 -18.57 -1.17
C TRP A 91 6.03 -19.53 -1.70
N ASN A 92 6.10 -20.80 -1.28
CA ASN A 92 5.03 -21.77 -1.51
C ASN A 92 3.78 -21.39 -0.72
N GLY A 93 2.61 -21.64 -1.29
CA GLY A 93 1.34 -21.27 -0.66
C GLY A 93 0.98 -19.78 -0.80
N GLU A 94 1.59 -19.09 -1.74
CA GLU A 94 1.24 -17.71 -2.10
C GLU A 94 0.10 -17.69 -3.10
N MET A 95 -0.91 -16.88 -2.84
CA MET A 95 -2.03 -16.67 -3.77
C MET A 95 -1.58 -15.95 -5.04
N GLY A 96 -2.14 -16.33 -6.18
CA GLY A 96 -1.84 -15.75 -7.49
C GLY A 96 -3.04 -15.05 -8.13
N VAL A 97 -2.73 -14.18 -9.09
CA VAL A 97 -3.69 -13.48 -9.95
C VAL A 97 -3.14 -13.28 -11.38
N TRP A 98 -2.11 -14.05 -11.75
CA TRP A 98 -1.43 -13.90 -13.04
C TRP A 98 -2.17 -14.46 -14.25
N GLY A 99 -3.28 -15.17 -14.04
CA GLY A 99 -4.08 -15.74 -15.13
C GLY A 99 -5.55 -15.85 -14.75
N ASP A 100 -6.41 -15.99 -15.76
CA ASP A 100 -7.86 -16.00 -15.60
C ASP A 100 -8.38 -17.21 -14.78
N HIS A 101 -7.59 -18.28 -14.71
CA HIS A 101 -7.89 -19.45 -13.88
C HIS A 101 -7.93 -19.15 -12.37
N HIS A 102 -7.43 -18.00 -11.93
CA HIS A 102 -7.55 -17.54 -10.54
C HIS A 102 -8.90 -16.86 -10.24
N ILE A 103 -9.59 -16.33 -11.28
CA ILE A 103 -10.82 -15.54 -11.13
C ILE A 103 -11.91 -16.26 -10.32
N PRO A 104 -12.22 -17.55 -10.56
CA PRO A 104 -13.30 -18.21 -9.81
C PRO A 104 -13.09 -18.19 -8.30
N GLY A 105 -11.90 -18.56 -7.82
CA GLY A 105 -11.57 -18.56 -6.38
C GLY A 105 -11.56 -17.15 -5.78
N LEU A 106 -11.06 -16.17 -6.53
CA LEU A 106 -11.05 -14.77 -6.14
C LEU A 106 -12.47 -14.19 -6.07
N THR A 107 -13.37 -14.58 -6.98
CA THR A 107 -14.79 -14.19 -6.99
C THR A 107 -15.52 -14.70 -5.74
N ASP A 108 -15.26 -15.95 -5.37
CA ASP A 108 -15.81 -16.53 -4.13
C ASP A 108 -15.34 -15.76 -2.90
N LEU A 109 -14.05 -15.40 -2.84
CA LEU A 109 -13.48 -14.60 -1.75
C LEU A 109 -14.12 -13.21 -1.70
N ALA A 110 -14.11 -12.47 -2.82
CA ALA A 110 -14.67 -11.13 -2.89
C ALA A 110 -16.15 -11.12 -2.47
N THR A 111 -16.92 -12.12 -2.89
CA THR A 111 -18.32 -12.29 -2.49
C THR A 111 -18.45 -12.48 -0.97
N GLY A 112 -17.64 -13.36 -0.37
CA GLY A 112 -17.65 -13.59 1.08
C GLY A 112 -17.24 -12.38 1.91
N LEU A 113 -16.26 -11.60 1.41
CA LEU A 113 -15.82 -10.35 2.02
C LEU A 113 -16.95 -9.30 1.96
N ARG A 114 -17.57 -9.11 0.80
CA ARG A 114 -18.70 -8.18 0.61
C ARG A 114 -19.87 -8.50 1.53
N GLN A 115 -20.23 -9.77 1.67
CA GLN A 115 -21.27 -10.24 2.60
C GLN A 115 -20.96 -9.92 4.06
N SER A 116 -19.68 -9.74 4.39
CA SER A 116 -19.23 -9.33 5.73
C SER A 116 -19.22 -7.79 5.92
N GLY A 117 -19.64 -7.02 4.90
CA GLY A 117 -19.71 -5.56 4.96
C GLY A 117 -18.34 -4.87 5.07
N THR A 118 -17.29 -5.47 4.53
CA THR A 118 -15.95 -4.89 4.42
C THR A 118 -15.66 -4.47 2.98
N ILE A 119 -14.87 -3.43 2.80
CA ILE A 119 -14.24 -3.11 1.52
C ILE A 119 -13.08 -4.08 1.30
N SER A 120 -12.99 -4.69 0.15
CA SER A 120 -12.01 -5.71 -0.19
C SER A 120 -10.89 -5.15 -1.07
N LEU A 121 -9.63 -5.34 -0.66
CA LEU A 121 -8.45 -5.01 -1.47
C LEU A 121 -7.63 -6.29 -1.70
N ALA A 122 -7.19 -6.52 -2.94
CA ALA A 122 -6.17 -7.53 -3.24
C ALA A 122 -4.78 -6.86 -3.24
N GLN A 123 -3.83 -7.36 -2.43
CA GLN A 123 -2.48 -6.81 -2.44
C GLN A 123 -1.67 -7.38 -3.60
N LEU A 124 -1.44 -6.58 -4.65
CA LEU A 124 -0.64 -6.97 -5.81
C LEU A 124 0.85 -6.94 -5.50
N PHE A 125 1.52 -8.04 -5.83
CA PHE A 125 2.87 -8.36 -5.39
C PHE A 125 3.71 -8.99 -6.49
N HIS A 126 5.02 -8.77 -6.43
CA HIS A 126 6.04 -9.53 -7.13
C HIS A 126 7.31 -9.55 -6.28
N GLY A 127 7.83 -10.73 -5.99
CA GLY A 127 8.98 -10.91 -5.09
C GLY A 127 10.26 -10.20 -5.54
N GLY A 128 10.45 -10.06 -6.84
CA GLY A 128 11.68 -9.46 -7.37
C GLY A 128 12.92 -10.29 -6.97
N MET A 129 13.94 -9.66 -6.39
CA MET A 129 15.13 -10.34 -5.88
C MET A 129 14.82 -11.36 -4.77
N ARG A 130 13.64 -11.26 -4.15
CA ARG A 130 13.15 -12.15 -3.10
C ARG A 130 12.23 -13.25 -3.62
N ALA A 131 12.22 -13.50 -4.93
CA ALA A 131 11.53 -14.62 -5.58
C ALA A 131 12.49 -15.78 -5.76
N PRO A 132 12.47 -16.85 -4.91
CA PRO A 132 13.49 -17.89 -4.93
C PRO A 132 13.48 -18.69 -6.22
N LYS A 133 14.66 -18.95 -6.80
CA LYS A 133 14.81 -19.85 -7.97
C LYS A 133 14.31 -21.26 -7.65
N SER A 134 14.49 -21.73 -6.43
CA SER A 134 14.00 -23.05 -5.96
C SER A 134 12.47 -23.20 -6.04
N ILE A 135 11.72 -22.10 -5.98
CA ILE A 135 10.24 -22.10 -6.09
C ILE A 135 9.80 -21.84 -7.53
N ASN A 136 10.48 -20.92 -8.22
CA ASN A 136 10.01 -20.42 -9.53
C ASN A 136 10.72 -21.09 -10.71
N GLY A 137 11.77 -21.87 -10.49
CA GLY A 137 12.56 -22.53 -11.55
C GLY A 137 13.43 -21.58 -12.39
N VAL A 138 13.24 -20.26 -12.24
CA VAL A 138 13.92 -19.24 -13.04
C VAL A 138 14.76 -18.31 -12.17
N GLN A 139 15.72 -17.61 -12.78
CA GLN A 139 16.51 -16.60 -12.11
C GLN A 139 15.59 -15.43 -11.66
N PRO A 140 15.69 -14.98 -10.39
CA PRO A 140 14.93 -13.82 -9.93
C PRO A 140 15.31 -12.56 -10.70
N VAL A 141 14.39 -11.62 -10.78
CA VAL A 141 14.57 -10.33 -11.46
C VAL A 141 14.56 -9.17 -10.48
N SER A 142 15.16 -8.04 -10.85
CA SER A 142 15.15 -6.82 -10.05
C SER A 142 15.39 -5.58 -10.93
N ALA A 143 15.38 -4.39 -10.33
CA ALA A 143 15.73 -3.15 -11.01
C ALA A 143 17.18 -3.14 -11.53
N SER A 144 18.11 -3.75 -10.78
CA SER A 144 19.53 -3.94 -11.12
C SER A 144 19.96 -5.35 -10.71
N ILE A 145 21.19 -5.74 -11.02
CA ILE A 145 21.75 -7.01 -10.53
C ILE A 145 21.93 -6.91 -9.02
N ASN A 146 21.10 -7.59 -8.26
CA ASN A 146 21.07 -7.60 -6.80
C ASN A 146 21.21 -9.03 -6.26
N THR A 147 21.52 -9.15 -4.97
CA THR A 147 21.44 -10.42 -4.22
C THR A 147 20.62 -10.18 -2.97
N GLU A 148 19.80 -11.16 -2.58
CA GLU A 148 19.13 -11.15 -1.27
C GLU A 148 19.95 -12.00 -0.31
N PRO A 149 20.39 -11.48 0.83
CA PRO A 149 21.02 -12.28 1.86
C PRO A 149 20.09 -13.42 2.33
N GLY A 150 20.55 -14.66 2.24
CA GLY A 150 19.75 -15.85 2.58
C GLY A 150 19.00 -16.50 1.41
N MET A 151 19.19 -16.01 0.18
CA MET A 151 18.64 -16.58 -1.06
C MET A 151 19.74 -17.24 -1.89
N ASP A 152 20.51 -18.15 -1.30
CA ASP A 152 21.55 -19.00 -1.93
C ASP A 152 22.62 -18.22 -2.74
N GLY A 153 22.82 -16.93 -2.48
CA GLY A 153 23.78 -16.09 -3.18
C GLY A 153 23.51 -15.90 -4.67
N ILE A 154 22.28 -16.18 -5.13
CA ILE A 154 21.89 -16.04 -6.54
C ILE A 154 21.74 -14.57 -6.87
N TYR A 155 22.46 -14.13 -7.92
CA TYR A 155 22.29 -12.80 -8.48
C TYR A 155 21.02 -12.71 -9.33
N THR A 156 20.29 -11.60 -9.21
CA THR A 156 19.16 -11.32 -10.05
C THR A 156 19.61 -10.94 -11.47
N LYS A 157 18.72 -11.14 -12.43
CA LYS A 157 18.77 -10.45 -13.72
C LYS A 157 18.20 -9.04 -13.52
N ALA A 158 18.88 -8.01 -14.05
CA ALA A 158 18.29 -6.68 -14.20
C ALA A 158 17.22 -6.73 -15.29
N LEU A 159 16.02 -6.21 -15.02
CA LEU A 159 14.97 -6.13 -16.04
C LEU A 159 15.36 -5.19 -17.17
N GLU A 160 15.22 -5.66 -18.41
CA GLU A 160 15.37 -4.88 -19.61
C GLU A 160 14.18 -3.92 -19.79
N HIS A 161 14.34 -2.87 -20.62
CA HIS A 161 13.29 -1.86 -20.82
C HIS A 161 11.93 -2.47 -21.23
N ASN A 162 11.92 -3.45 -22.14
CA ASN A 162 10.68 -4.11 -22.56
C ASN A 162 10.10 -5.00 -21.44
N GLU A 163 10.96 -5.70 -20.69
CA GLU A 163 10.53 -6.52 -19.56
C GLU A 163 9.91 -5.68 -18.42
N ILE A 164 10.41 -4.44 -18.23
CA ILE A 164 9.79 -3.47 -17.29
C ILE A 164 8.37 -3.13 -17.76
N LYS A 165 8.16 -2.88 -19.06
CA LYS A 165 6.83 -2.61 -19.61
C LYS A 165 5.90 -3.80 -19.50
N GLU A 166 6.39 -5.01 -19.76
CA GLU A 166 5.63 -6.25 -19.57
C GLU A 166 5.24 -6.44 -18.09
N MET A 167 6.15 -6.14 -17.17
CA MET A 167 5.87 -6.21 -15.75
C MET A 167 4.80 -5.18 -15.32
N ILE A 168 4.85 -3.95 -15.85
CA ILE A 168 3.80 -2.94 -15.64
C ILE A 168 2.44 -3.46 -16.14
N ASN A 169 2.41 -4.08 -17.32
CA ASN A 169 1.20 -4.71 -17.84
C ASN A 169 0.70 -5.84 -16.93
N SER A 170 1.61 -6.69 -16.41
CA SER A 170 1.23 -7.78 -15.50
C SER A 170 0.53 -7.27 -14.22
N PHE A 171 0.98 -6.15 -13.65
CA PHE A 171 0.30 -5.51 -12.53
C PHE A 171 -1.09 -4.97 -12.92
N ALA A 172 -1.21 -4.36 -14.12
CA ALA A 172 -2.48 -3.83 -14.58
C ALA A 172 -3.48 -4.96 -14.93
N ASP A 173 -3.03 -6.02 -15.60
CA ASP A 173 -3.84 -7.21 -15.91
C ASP A 173 -4.33 -7.90 -14.61
N ALA A 174 -3.47 -7.96 -13.60
CA ALA A 174 -3.82 -8.47 -12.27
C ALA A 174 -4.92 -7.60 -11.61
N ALA A 175 -4.83 -6.27 -11.71
CA ALA A 175 -5.86 -5.37 -11.19
C ALA A 175 -7.20 -5.55 -11.91
N VAL A 176 -7.19 -5.71 -13.23
CA VAL A 176 -8.41 -6.02 -14.02
C VAL A 176 -9.04 -7.32 -13.56
N ARG A 177 -8.26 -8.41 -13.39
CA ARG A 177 -8.77 -9.68 -12.85
C ARG A 177 -9.36 -9.54 -11.45
N CYS A 178 -8.76 -8.70 -10.60
CA CYS A 178 -9.33 -8.41 -9.27
C CYS A 178 -10.68 -7.68 -9.39
N GLU A 179 -10.80 -6.70 -10.29
CA GLU A 179 -12.06 -6.01 -10.55
C GLU A 179 -13.13 -6.97 -11.09
N GLU A 180 -12.79 -7.80 -12.09
CA GLU A 180 -13.68 -8.82 -12.65
C GLU A 180 -14.13 -9.84 -11.60
N SER A 181 -13.25 -10.16 -10.64
CA SER A 181 -13.56 -11.02 -9.49
C SER A 181 -14.46 -10.33 -8.45
N GLY A 182 -14.70 -9.02 -8.58
CA GLY A 182 -15.58 -8.25 -7.69
C GLY A 182 -14.91 -7.70 -6.44
N PHE A 183 -13.57 -7.57 -6.41
CA PHE A 183 -12.89 -6.76 -5.40
C PHE A 183 -13.22 -5.28 -5.58
N ASP A 184 -13.23 -4.54 -4.46
CA ASP A 184 -13.45 -3.09 -4.48
C ASP A 184 -12.20 -2.32 -4.94
N GLY A 185 -11.03 -2.94 -4.88
CA GLY A 185 -9.78 -2.34 -5.30
C GLY A 185 -8.56 -3.23 -5.08
N VAL A 186 -7.39 -2.61 -5.28
CA VAL A 186 -6.09 -3.24 -5.07
C VAL A 186 -5.19 -2.40 -4.17
N GLU A 187 -4.23 -3.06 -3.52
CA GLU A 187 -3.11 -2.40 -2.84
C GLU A 187 -1.80 -2.77 -3.56
N LEU A 188 -1.05 -1.79 -4.06
CA LEU A 188 0.25 -2.01 -4.67
C LEU A 188 1.32 -2.18 -3.59
N HIS A 189 2.01 -3.32 -3.60
CA HIS A 189 3.02 -3.63 -2.59
C HIS A 189 4.37 -2.99 -2.92
N GLY A 190 4.54 -1.72 -2.58
CA GLY A 190 5.78 -0.94 -2.74
C GLY A 190 6.70 -0.95 -1.52
N ALA A 191 6.55 -1.92 -0.61
CA ALA A 191 7.27 -2.02 0.66
C ALA A 191 8.17 -3.26 0.74
N HIS A 192 8.88 -3.43 1.85
CA HIS A 192 9.55 -4.65 2.31
C HIS A 192 10.59 -5.24 1.33
N SER A 193 11.25 -4.42 0.54
CA SER A 193 12.26 -4.82 -0.46
C SER A 193 11.75 -5.78 -1.54
N TYR A 194 10.45 -5.76 -1.89
CA TYR A 194 9.90 -6.45 -3.04
C TYR A 194 10.05 -5.62 -4.33
N LEU A 195 9.64 -6.11 -5.47
CA LEU A 195 10.03 -5.55 -6.77
C LEU A 195 9.81 -4.03 -6.89
N ILE A 196 8.62 -3.52 -6.56
CA ILE A 196 8.35 -2.07 -6.60
C ILE A 196 9.32 -1.33 -5.67
N CYS A 197 9.51 -1.83 -4.44
CA CYS A 197 10.46 -1.24 -3.48
C CYS A 197 11.92 -1.27 -4.00
N GLN A 198 12.30 -2.33 -4.75
CA GLN A 198 13.63 -2.43 -5.35
C GLN A 198 13.87 -1.37 -6.43
N PHE A 199 12.83 -0.95 -7.15
CA PHE A 199 12.92 0.19 -8.07
C PHE A 199 13.04 1.52 -7.33
N LEU A 200 12.39 1.68 -6.18
CA LEU A 200 12.42 2.91 -5.38
C LEU A 200 13.77 3.14 -4.67
N GLY A 201 14.45 2.08 -4.27
CA GLY A 201 15.65 2.14 -3.43
C GLY A 201 16.92 2.55 -4.18
N LYS A 202 17.70 3.49 -3.62
CA LYS A 202 18.98 3.96 -4.20
C LYS A 202 20.06 2.86 -4.29
N ILE A 203 20.02 1.87 -3.40
CA ILE A 203 20.99 0.77 -3.37
C ILE A 203 20.55 -0.35 -4.30
N THR A 204 19.28 -0.65 -4.34
CA THR A 204 18.72 -1.75 -5.17
C THR A 204 18.48 -1.33 -6.62
N ASN A 205 18.37 -0.03 -6.90
CA ASN A 205 18.21 0.52 -8.24
C ASN A 205 19.40 1.43 -8.57
N ARG A 206 20.36 0.89 -9.33
CA ARG A 206 21.56 1.59 -9.79
C ARG A 206 21.54 1.84 -11.30
N ARG A 207 20.33 1.95 -11.85
CA ARG A 207 20.11 2.24 -13.29
C ARG A 207 20.48 3.68 -13.59
N ASP A 208 20.94 3.90 -14.80
CA ASP A 208 21.27 5.21 -15.38
C ASP A 208 20.29 5.62 -16.51
N ASP A 209 19.27 4.79 -16.76
CA ASP A 209 18.18 5.06 -17.68
C ASP A 209 16.98 5.74 -16.99
N GLU A 210 15.88 5.91 -17.74
CA GLU A 210 14.67 6.59 -17.27
C GLU A 210 13.96 5.90 -16.08
N TRP A 211 14.35 4.67 -15.71
CA TRP A 211 13.81 3.89 -14.59
C TRP A 211 14.66 3.98 -13.32
N GLY A 212 15.75 4.78 -13.35
CA GLY A 212 16.73 4.90 -12.26
C GLY A 212 17.15 6.33 -11.97
N GLY A 213 18.34 6.48 -11.38
CA GLY A 213 18.93 7.78 -11.02
C GLY A 213 18.22 8.49 -9.88
N ASN A 214 17.61 9.63 -10.12
CA ASN A 214 16.89 10.41 -9.09
C ASN A 214 15.55 9.76 -8.69
N LEU A 215 14.88 10.33 -7.68
CA LEU A 215 13.61 9.76 -7.19
C LEU A 215 12.51 9.76 -8.27
N GLU A 216 12.51 10.73 -9.17
CA GLU A 216 11.58 10.79 -10.29
C GLU A 216 11.72 9.56 -11.20
N GLY A 217 12.93 9.18 -11.58
CA GLY A 217 13.21 7.97 -12.36
C GLY A 217 12.93 6.69 -11.55
N ARG A 218 13.41 6.60 -10.31
CA ARG A 218 13.18 5.42 -9.47
C ARG A 218 11.70 5.18 -9.15
N SER A 219 10.88 6.21 -9.06
CA SER A 219 9.43 6.08 -8.84
C SER A 219 8.63 5.83 -10.11
N LYS A 220 9.23 5.96 -11.30
CA LYS A 220 8.54 5.83 -12.57
C LYS A 220 7.84 4.48 -12.73
N PHE A 221 8.49 3.38 -12.35
CA PHE A 221 7.88 2.04 -12.41
C PHE A 221 6.54 2.00 -11.65
N LEU A 222 6.49 2.47 -10.42
CA LEU A 222 5.26 2.53 -9.62
C LEU A 222 4.22 3.48 -10.24
N ARG A 223 4.66 4.65 -10.71
CA ARG A 223 3.74 5.64 -11.31
C ARG A 223 3.09 5.13 -12.59
N GLU A 224 3.83 4.44 -13.45
CA GLU A 224 3.29 3.85 -14.68
C GLU A 224 2.32 2.69 -14.36
N ILE A 225 2.57 1.88 -13.31
CA ILE A 225 1.62 0.88 -12.84
C ILE A 225 0.31 1.55 -12.41
N ILE A 226 0.36 2.58 -11.55
CA ILE A 226 -0.83 3.30 -11.09
C ILE A 226 -1.63 3.86 -12.27
N LYS A 227 -0.94 4.53 -13.21
CA LYS A 227 -1.54 5.10 -14.39
C LYS A 227 -2.26 4.03 -15.22
N LEU A 228 -1.58 2.92 -15.52
CA LEU A 228 -2.14 1.88 -16.37
C LEU A 228 -3.31 1.15 -15.71
N ILE A 229 -3.28 0.92 -14.39
CA ILE A 229 -4.43 0.38 -13.65
C ILE A 229 -5.60 1.35 -13.77
N ARG A 230 -5.39 2.65 -13.57
CA ARG A 230 -6.44 3.65 -13.64
C ARG A 230 -7.08 3.74 -15.04
N GLU A 231 -6.27 3.57 -16.09
CA GLU A 231 -6.75 3.55 -17.48
C GLU A 231 -7.59 2.32 -17.82
N ARG A 232 -7.36 1.18 -17.13
CA ARG A 232 -7.97 -0.12 -17.46
C ARG A 232 -9.09 -0.55 -16.54
N THR A 233 -9.27 0.11 -15.40
CA THR A 233 -10.30 -0.23 -14.40
C THR A 233 -11.37 0.85 -14.29
N ASN A 234 -12.50 0.51 -13.67
CA ASN A 234 -13.58 1.46 -13.43
C ASN A 234 -13.08 2.64 -12.59
N PRO A 235 -13.56 3.87 -12.83
CA PRO A 235 -13.17 5.06 -12.06
C PRO A 235 -13.38 4.93 -10.54
N ASN A 236 -14.30 4.09 -10.08
CA ASN A 236 -14.54 3.86 -8.65
C ASN A 236 -13.69 2.72 -8.07
N PHE A 237 -12.93 1.98 -8.90
CA PHE A 237 -12.02 0.96 -8.41
C PHE A 237 -10.92 1.61 -7.55
N LEU A 238 -10.69 1.07 -6.36
CA LEU A 238 -9.78 1.67 -5.38
C LEU A 238 -8.32 1.27 -5.64
N ILE A 239 -7.41 2.24 -5.54
CA ILE A 239 -5.96 2.00 -5.58
C ILE A 239 -5.35 2.50 -4.27
N ALA A 240 -4.87 1.58 -3.45
CA ALA A 240 -4.00 1.86 -2.32
C ALA A 240 -2.54 1.62 -2.71
N VAL A 241 -1.62 2.39 -2.14
CA VAL A 241 -0.17 2.18 -2.33
C VAL A 241 0.49 2.00 -0.98
N ARG A 242 1.11 0.82 -0.75
CA ARG A 242 1.85 0.53 0.48
C ARG A 242 3.35 0.74 0.26
N ILE A 243 3.98 1.57 1.10
CA ILE A 243 5.41 1.84 1.07
C ILE A 243 6.02 1.62 2.46
N SER A 244 7.31 1.27 2.50
CA SER A 244 8.09 1.29 3.75
C SER A 244 8.75 2.66 3.92
N PRO A 245 8.60 3.32 5.07
CA PRO A 245 9.24 4.62 5.33
C PRO A 245 10.76 4.59 5.28
N ILE A 246 11.36 3.52 5.81
CA ILE A 246 12.83 3.36 5.93
C ILE A 246 13.18 1.90 5.71
N ILE A 247 14.11 1.63 4.78
CA ILE A 247 14.82 0.34 4.61
C ILE A 247 16.23 0.67 4.12
N GLU A 248 17.13 0.97 5.03
CA GLU A 248 18.49 1.42 4.74
C GLU A 248 19.25 0.48 3.79
N LYS A 249 19.13 -0.84 4.00
CA LYS A 249 19.75 -1.86 3.14
C LYS A 249 19.30 -1.82 1.68
N ALA A 250 18.10 -1.34 1.41
CA ALA A 250 17.59 -1.13 0.05
C ALA A 250 17.89 0.27 -0.48
N GLY A 251 18.35 1.20 0.39
CA GLY A 251 18.52 2.61 0.06
C GLY A 251 17.20 3.38 0.06
N ILE A 252 16.26 2.96 0.91
CA ILE A 252 15.01 3.69 1.21
C ILE A 252 15.28 4.51 2.47
N PHE A 253 15.34 5.83 2.31
CA PHE A 253 15.55 6.78 3.39
C PHE A 253 14.31 7.64 3.62
N LEU A 254 14.16 8.18 4.83
CA LEU A 254 12.95 8.91 5.22
C LEU A 254 12.67 10.10 4.31
N GLU A 255 13.69 10.87 3.95
CA GLU A 255 13.54 12.06 3.11
C GLU A 255 12.99 11.69 1.72
N ASP A 256 13.52 10.64 1.09
CA ASP A 256 13.03 10.15 -0.19
C ASP A 256 11.60 9.61 -0.07
N SER A 257 11.27 8.94 1.04
CA SER A 257 9.93 8.39 1.28
C SER A 257 8.88 9.49 1.51
N LEU A 258 9.24 10.57 2.18
CA LEU A 258 8.37 11.74 2.35
C LEU A 258 8.17 12.48 0.99
N GLU A 259 9.21 12.59 0.18
CA GLU A 259 9.09 13.17 -1.16
C GLU A 259 8.28 12.26 -2.11
N LEU A 260 8.48 10.94 -2.04
CA LEU A 260 7.64 9.97 -2.76
C LEU A 260 6.17 10.12 -2.37
N ALA A 261 5.86 10.31 -1.09
CA ALA A 261 4.48 10.53 -0.64
C ALA A 261 3.85 11.78 -1.28
N LYS A 262 4.62 12.87 -1.44
CA LYS A 262 4.17 14.06 -2.17
C LYS A 262 3.95 13.78 -3.67
N ILE A 263 4.83 12.99 -4.30
CA ILE A 263 4.64 12.58 -5.70
C ILE A 263 3.36 11.76 -5.83
N LEU A 264 3.18 10.74 -4.99
CA LEU A 264 2.00 9.87 -5.01
C LEU A 264 0.70 10.63 -4.72
N SER A 265 0.73 11.64 -3.85
CA SER A 265 -0.46 12.44 -3.53
C SER A 265 -0.99 13.29 -4.69
N LYS A 266 -0.20 13.44 -5.77
CA LYS A 266 -0.61 14.11 -7.02
C LYS A 266 -1.18 13.14 -8.06
N LEU A 267 -1.17 11.84 -7.77
CA LEU A 267 -1.71 10.79 -8.63
C LEU A 267 -3.13 10.41 -8.17
N GLU A 268 -3.84 9.70 -9.02
CA GLU A 268 -5.21 9.22 -8.73
C GLU A 268 -5.20 7.94 -7.87
N ILE A 269 -4.57 8.01 -6.69
CA ILE A 269 -4.64 6.96 -5.67
C ILE A 269 -5.68 7.32 -4.61
N ASP A 270 -6.25 6.32 -3.96
CA ASP A 270 -7.30 6.48 -2.95
C ASP A 270 -6.76 6.50 -1.53
N MET A 271 -5.65 5.82 -1.30
CA MET A 271 -5.04 5.68 0.03
C MET A 271 -3.53 5.52 -0.09
N LEU A 272 -2.80 6.18 0.80
CA LEU A 272 -1.38 5.88 1.05
C LEU A 272 -1.28 5.04 2.32
N HIS A 273 -0.56 3.91 2.25
CA HIS A 273 -0.34 3.01 3.37
C HIS A 273 1.15 2.98 3.73
N ILE A 274 1.51 3.45 4.92
CA ILE A 274 2.86 3.36 5.44
C ILE A 274 3.04 2.13 6.33
N SER A 275 4.01 1.28 5.97
CA SER A 275 4.36 0.08 6.71
C SER A 275 5.52 0.37 7.66
N CYS A 276 5.19 0.76 8.88
CA CYS A 276 6.16 1.01 9.94
C CYS A 276 6.50 -0.30 10.67
N TRP A 277 7.68 -0.38 11.31
CA TRP A 277 7.95 -1.39 12.33
C TRP A 277 7.13 -1.13 13.58
N ASP A 278 7.06 0.16 13.97
CA ASP A 278 6.32 0.64 15.11
C ASP A 278 5.73 2.02 14.77
N VAL A 279 4.40 2.15 14.78
CA VAL A 279 3.71 3.41 14.49
C VAL A 279 3.90 4.48 15.57
N PHE A 280 4.27 4.06 16.76
CA PHE A 280 4.49 4.94 17.94
C PHE A 280 5.93 5.44 18.03
N GLN A 281 6.87 4.80 17.31
CA GLN A 281 8.27 5.19 17.30
C GLN A 281 8.43 6.65 16.90
N LYS A 282 9.17 7.38 17.72
CA LYS A 282 9.57 8.76 17.45
C LYS A 282 10.83 8.77 16.60
N ILE A 283 10.95 9.78 15.75
CA ILE A 283 12.12 9.95 14.91
C ILE A 283 13.10 10.89 15.61
N GLU A 284 14.24 10.36 16.05
CA GLU A 284 15.25 11.10 16.81
C GLU A 284 15.81 12.33 16.07
N SER A 285 15.92 12.23 14.74
CA SER A 285 16.35 13.36 13.90
C SER A 285 15.30 14.45 13.72
N ASP A 286 14.05 14.21 14.12
CA ASP A 286 12.97 15.19 14.04
C ASP A 286 12.96 16.09 15.27
N SER A 287 13.21 17.40 15.09
CA SER A 287 13.26 18.38 16.18
C SER A 287 11.97 18.48 17.02
N GLN A 288 10.84 18.05 16.46
CA GLN A 288 9.54 18.01 17.14
C GLN A 288 9.20 16.62 17.71
N ASN A 289 10.12 15.67 17.61
CA ASN A 289 9.94 14.31 18.10
C ASN A 289 8.63 13.66 17.63
N ARG A 290 8.29 13.82 16.31
CA ARG A 290 7.07 13.28 15.71
C ARG A 290 7.25 11.80 15.36
N SER A 291 6.14 11.07 15.31
CA SER A 291 6.12 9.71 14.74
C SER A 291 6.12 9.76 13.22
N LEU A 292 6.49 8.63 12.57
CA LEU A 292 6.41 8.47 11.11
C LEU A 292 5.03 8.87 10.57
N THR A 293 3.95 8.41 11.21
CA THR A 293 2.58 8.76 10.80
C THR A 293 2.35 10.27 10.77
N LYS A 294 2.84 11.01 11.78
CA LYS A 294 2.72 12.47 11.82
C LYS A 294 3.56 13.16 10.75
N LEU A 295 4.75 12.63 10.45
CA LEU A 295 5.60 13.18 9.40
C LEU A 295 4.96 13.01 8.02
N PHE A 296 4.46 11.81 7.70
CA PHE A 296 3.75 11.56 6.45
C PHE A 296 2.47 12.39 6.34
N ARG A 297 1.66 12.47 7.42
CA ARG A 297 0.47 13.32 7.41
C ARG A 297 0.79 14.79 7.14
N GLY A 298 1.94 15.27 7.60
CA GLY A 298 2.37 16.66 7.39
C GLY A 298 2.81 17.01 5.96
N VAL A 299 3.03 16.02 5.08
CA VAL A 299 3.53 16.26 3.71
C VAL A 299 2.53 15.89 2.61
N ILE A 300 1.42 15.22 2.93
CA ILE A 300 0.36 14.89 1.98
C ILE A 300 -0.92 15.67 2.30
N PRO A 301 -1.80 15.93 1.32
CA PRO A 301 -3.04 16.67 1.56
C PRO A 301 -4.02 15.86 2.42
N ASP A 302 -4.89 16.54 3.18
CA ASP A 302 -5.92 15.89 4.01
C ASP A 302 -6.92 15.07 3.18
N SER A 303 -7.07 15.39 1.91
CA SER A 303 -7.89 14.64 0.96
C SER A 303 -7.33 13.27 0.59
N LEU A 304 -6.05 12.97 0.89
CA LEU A 304 -5.49 11.63 0.70
C LEU A 304 -5.48 10.88 2.05
N PRO A 305 -6.31 9.86 2.23
CA PRO A 305 -6.30 9.00 3.40
C PRO A 305 -4.94 8.35 3.65
N LEU A 306 -4.52 8.32 4.91
CA LEU A 306 -3.29 7.68 5.35
C LEU A 306 -3.61 6.47 6.23
N ILE A 307 -3.16 5.29 5.80
CA ILE A 307 -3.15 4.07 6.59
C ILE A 307 -1.76 3.91 7.22
N SER A 308 -1.71 3.54 8.48
CA SER A 308 -0.45 3.28 9.19
C SER A 308 -0.52 1.95 9.92
N THR A 309 0.50 1.10 9.73
CA THR A 309 0.61 -0.22 10.37
C THR A 309 1.97 -0.43 11.01
N GLY A 310 2.00 -1.22 12.08
CA GLY A 310 3.18 -1.64 12.82
C GLY A 310 2.97 -1.55 14.32
N ALA A 311 3.25 -2.63 15.05
CA ALA A 311 3.18 -2.73 16.51
C ALA A 311 1.85 -2.27 17.17
N VAL A 312 0.72 -2.40 16.47
CA VAL A 312 -0.62 -2.19 17.05
C VAL A 312 -1.07 -3.52 17.64
N TRP A 313 -0.98 -3.68 18.97
CA TRP A 313 -1.17 -4.95 19.65
C TRP A 313 -2.47 -5.02 20.46
N THR A 314 -2.98 -3.90 20.90
CA THR A 314 -4.12 -3.82 21.81
C THR A 314 -5.14 -2.78 21.36
N ALA A 315 -6.34 -2.86 21.92
CA ALA A 315 -7.39 -1.85 21.69
C ALA A 315 -7.06 -0.46 22.27
N LYS A 316 -5.98 -0.34 23.04
CA LYS A 316 -5.51 0.95 23.58
C LYS A 316 -4.58 1.67 22.62
N ASP A 317 -3.93 0.93 21.73
CA ASP A 317 -3.06 1.44 20.68
C ASP A 317 -3.88 2.13 19.58
#